data_dcd4cee309b4934a116347e4a33f2bc2
#
_entry.id   dcd4cee309b4934a116347e4a33f2bc2
#
_cell.length_a   1.000
_cell.length_b   1.000
_cell.length_c   1.000
_cell.angle_alpha   90.00
_cell.angle_beta   90.00
_cell.angle_gamma   90.00
#
_symmetry.space_group_name_H-M   'P 1'
#
loop_
_entity.id
_entity.type
_entity.pdbx_description
1 polymer ?
#
loop_
_entity_poly.entity_id
_entity_poly.type
_entity_poly.pdbx_seq_one_letter_code
_entity_poly.pdbx_strand_id
1 'polypeptide(L)'
;MPLPISLNHINLWLIEDGDGYTLIDTGFPETSCTAVWEELERTLLRSRPLRRILLTHYHPDHMGCAAWLQRRHGIAVRMAERAMPSARFMVEGPSPARREASVTFFLAHGMGAAREYFAGLPNMSEPSAIRQVPQISAYLRAGENVAVGNWN
;
A
#
# COMPACT_ATOMS: atom_id res chain seq x y z
N MET A 1 10.40 -6.46 -5.55
CA MET A 1 10.45 -5.00 -5.44
C MET A 1 11.36 -4.61 -4.28
N PRO A 2 12.26 -3.64 -4.45
CA PRO A 2 13.16 -3.21 -3.38
C PRO A 2 12.42 -2.53 -2.22
N LEU A 3 12.97 -2.65 -1.01
CA LEU A 3 12.50 -1.98 0.20
C LEU A 3 13.66 -1.26 0.89
N PRO A 4 13.42 -0.06 1.46
CA PRO A 4 14.44 0.74 2.13
C PRO A 4 14.65 0.34 3.61
N ILE A 5 14.31 -0.89 3.96
CA ILE A 5 14.39 -1.44 5.32
C ILE A 5 15.14 -2.76 5.33
N SER A 6 15.43 -3.31 6.51
CA SER A 6 16.22 -4.54 6.67
C SER A 6 15.68 -5.77 5.94
N LEU A 7 14.39 -5.78 5.61
CA LEU A 7 13.78 -6.84 4.78
C LEU A 7 14.28 -6.83 3.32
N ASN A 8 14.85 -5.74 2.83
CA ASN A 8 15.43 -5.51 1.51
C ASN A 8 14.44 -5.58 0.33
N HIS A 9 13.50 -6.49 0.30
CA HIS A 9 12.56 -6.65 -0.82
C HIS A 9 11.23 -7.25 -0.40
N ILE A 10 10.25 -7.06 -1.27
CA ILE A 10 8.93 -7.72 -1.20
C ILE A 10 8.61 -8.36 -2.54
N ASN A 11 7.92 -9.48 -2.52
CA ASN A 11 7.39 -10.13 -3.71
C ASN A 11 6.03 -9.54 -4.06
N LEU A 12 5.88 -9.17 -5.32
CA LEU A 12 4.62 -8.80 -5.93
C LEU A 12 4.28 -9.84 -7.01
N TRP A 13 3.00 -9.97 -7.33
CA TRP A 13 2.58 -10.99 -8.28
C TRP A 13 1.86 -10.36 -9.46
N LEU A 14 2.33 -10.67 -10.66
CA LEU A 14 1.63 -10.42 -11.91
C LEU A 14 0.99 -11.73 -12.35
N ILE A 15 -0.33 -11.79 -12.31
CA ILE A 15 -1.09 -12.98 -12.71
C ILE A 15 -1.68 -12.70 -14.09
N GLU A 16 -1.51 -13.63 -15.03
CA GLU A 16 -2.08 -13.52 -16.37
C GLU A 16 -3.60 -13.39 -16.32
N ASP A 17 -4.14 -12.37 -16.97
CA ASP A 17 -5.55 -12.00 -16.97
C ASP A 17 -5.99 -11.60 -18.39
N GLY A 18 -6.31 -12.59 -19.21
CA GLY A 18 -6.61 -12.40 -20.62
C GLY A 18 -5.40 -11.88 -21.40
N ASP A 19 -5.55 -10.72 -22.00
CA ASP A 19 -4.49 -10.03 -22.77
C ASP A 19 -3.57 -9.13 -21.92
N GLY A 20 -3.67 -9.20 -20.60
CA GLY A 20 -2.91 -8.40 -19.66
C GLY A 20 -2.58 -9.11 -18.36
N TYR A 21 -2.42 -8.34 -17.29
CA TYR A 21 -2.10 -8.82 -15.96
C TYR A 21 -3.00 -8.21 -14.88
N THR A 22 -3.42 -9.04 -13.92
CA THR A 22 -3.85 -8.60 -12.60
C THR A 22 -2.62 -8.50 -11.71
N LEU A 23 -2.41 -7.35 -11.09
CA LEU A 23 -1.33 -7.11 -10.13
C LEU A 23 -1.83 -7.33 -8.71
N ILE A 24 -1.10 -8.13 -7.93
CA ILE A 24 -1.31 -8.28 -6.48
C ILE A 24 -0.25 -7.46 -5.76
N ASP A 25 -0.69 -6.44 -5.01
CA ASP A 25 0.12 -5.42 -4.33
C ASP A 25 1.02 -4.62 -5.28
N THR A 26 1.65 -3.54 -4.78
CA THR A 26 2.25 -2.54 -5.67
C THR A 26 3.66 -2.08 -5.30
N GLY A 27 4.15 -2.45 -4.11
CA GLY A 27 5.48 -2.05 -3.65
C GLY A 27 5.50 -0.72 -2.90
N PHE A 28 6.67 -0.44 -2.34
CA PHE A 28 6.92 0.74 -1.52
C PHE A 28 7.12 1.99 -2.41
N PRO A 29 6.55 3.16 -2.08
CA PRO A 29 6.51 4.32 -2.97
C PRO A 29 7.80 5.15 -2.93
N GLU A 30 8.90 4.53 -3.30
CA GLU A 30 10.21 5.16 -3.46
C GLU A 30 10.71 5.07 -4.91
N THR A 31 11.69 5.91 -5.22
CA THR A 31 12.31 6.00 -6.55
C THR A 31 12.84 4.63 -7.04
N SER A 32 13.41 3.84 -6.14
CA SER A 32 13.90 2.50 -6.47
C SER A 32 12.79 1.56 -6.94
N CYS A 33 11.61 1.63 -6.34
CA CYS A 33 10.46 0.83 -6.73
C CYS A 33 9.78 1.36 -8.00
N THR A 34 9.61 2.68 -8.12
CA THR A 34 9.02 3.28 -9.32
C THR A 34 9.90 3.08 -10.55
N ALA A 35 11.24 3.08 -10.41
CA ALA A 35 12.15 2.76 -11.49
C ALA A 35 11.97 1.31 -12.01
N VAL A 36 11.73 0.36 -11.12
CA VAL A 36 11.41 -1.02 -11.53
C VAL A 36 10.09 -1.07 -12.30
N TRP A 37 9.05 -0.34 -11.85
CA TRP A 37 7.78 -0.24 -12.58
C TRP A 37 7.95 0.38 -13.96
N GLU A 38 8.72 1.45 -14.09
CA GLU A 38 9.02 2.09 -15.38
C GLU A 38 9.76 1.15 -16.33
N GLU A 39 10.65 0.31 -15.80
CA GLU A 39 11.30 -0.73 -16.61
C GLU A 39 10.32 -1.81 -17.06
N LEU A 40 9.44 -2.28 -16.16
CA LEU A 40 8.40 -3.25 -16.51
C LEU A 40 7.43 -2.70 -17.57
N GLU A 41 7.09 -1.41 -17.51
CA GLU A 41 6.26 -0.75 -18.54
C GLU A 41 6.93 -0.75 -19.91
N ARG A 42 8.25 -0.52 -19.98
CA ARG A 42 9.00 -0.53 -21.23
C ARG A 42 9.19 -1.92 -21.82
N THR A 43 9.13 -2.94 -21.01
CA THR A 43 9.41 -4.33 -21.37
C THR A 43 8.16 -5.20 -21.33
N LEU A 44 7.87 -5.82 -20.20
CA LEU A 44 6.81 -6.81 -20.02
C LEU A 44 5.41 -6.23 -20.29
N LEU A 45 5.12 -5.06 -19.71
CA LEU A 45 3.79 -4.45 -19.77
C LEU A 45 3.50 -3.74 -21.11
N ARG A 46 4.49 -3.59 -21.96
CA ARG A 46 4.31 -2.97 -23.29
C ARG A 46 3.35 -3.76 -24.19
N SER A 47 3.43 -5.08 -24.15
CA SER A 47 2.61 -5.99 -24.96
C SER A 47 1.42 -6.54 -24.19
N ARG A 48 1.48 -6.58 -22.87
CA ARG A 48 0.43 -7.11 -21.98
C ARG A 48 0.24 -6.16 -20.80
N PRO A 49 -0.71 -5.20 -20.87
CA PRO A 49 -0.83 -4.14 -19.88
C PRO A 49 -1.41 -4.64 -18.54
N LEU A 50 -1.27 -3.81 -17.50
CA LEU A 50 -2.00 -4.00 -16.25
C LEU A 50 -3.51 -3.81 -16.49
N ARG A 51 -4.34 -4.71 -16.00
CA ARG A 51 -5.81 -4.69 -16.09
C ARG A 51 -6.44 -4.14 -14.83
N ARG A 52 -5.89 -4.52 -13.68
CA ARG A 52 -6.36 -4.11 -12.35
C ARG A 52 -5.32 -4.40 -11.28
N ILE A 53 -5.54 -3.80 -10.11
CA ILE A 53 -4.76 -4.03 -8.90
C ILE A 53 -5.67 -4.64 -7.83
N LEU A 54 -5.20 -5.69 -7.19
CA LEU A 54 -5.79 -6.26 -5.98
C LEU A 54 -4.81 -6.03 -4.83
N LEU A 55 -5.25 -5.27 -3.81
CA LEU A 55 -4.43 -5.00 -2.63
C LEU A 55 -4.79 -5.97 -1.52
N THR A 56 -3.79 -6.67 -0.99
CA THR A 56 -3.97 -7.58 0.13
C THR A 56 -4.28 -6.80 1.41
N HIS A 57 -3.57 -5.69 1.63
CA HIS A 57 -3.78 -4.82 2.78
C HIS A 57 -3.16 -3.42 2.58
N TYR A 58 -3.18 -2.60 3.63
CA TYR A 58 -2.90 -1.16 3.58
C TYR A 58 -1.45 -0.77 3.85
N HIS A 59 -0.52 -1.70 4.16
CA HIS A 59 0.86 -1.35 4.47
C HIS A 59 1.58 -0.69 3.28
N PRO A 60 2.58 0.18 3.56
CA PRO A 60 3.26 0.97 2.53
C PRO A 60 3.91 0.15 1.42
N ASP A 61 4.47 -0.98 1.77
CA ASP A 61 5.13 -1.91 0.84
C ASP A 61 4.17 -2.71 -0.03
N HIS A 62 2.87 -2.68 0.29
CA HIS A 62 1.80 -3.32 -0.48
C HIS A 62 0.96 -2.29 -1.26
N MET A 63 0.47 -1.26 -0.59
CA MET A 63 -0.43 -0.27 -1.20
C MET A 63 0.32 0.94 -1.80
N GLY A 64 1.60 1.12 -1.48
CA GLY A 64 2.28 2.40 -1.66
C GLY A 64 2.30 2.96 -3.07
N CYS A 65 2.55 2.15 -4.08
CA CYS A 65 2.53 2.60 -5.48
C CYS A 65 1.15 2.54 -6.14
N ALA A 66 0.09 2.07 -5.45
CA ALA A 66 -1.20 1.80 -6.07
C ALA A 66 -1.85 3.04 -6.70
N ALA A 67 -1.87 4.17 -5.99
CA ALA A 67 -2.43 5.41 -6.51
C ALA A 67 -1.63 5.96 -7.71
N TRP A 68 -0.33 5.80 -7.70
CA TRP A 68 0.55 6.19 -8.81
C TRP A 68 0.30 5.32 -10.05
N LEU A 69 0.29 3.99 -9.89
CA LEU A 69 -0.02 3.05 -10.98
C LEU A 69 -1.44 3.24 -11.50
N GLN A 70 -2.42 3.44 -10.62
CA GLN A 70 -3.82 3.70 -11.00
C GLN A 70 -3.94 4.90 -11.93
N ARG A 71 -3.31 6.03 -11.59
CA ARG A 71 -3.33 7.23 -12.45
C ARG A 71 -2.62 7.00 -13.78
N ARG A 72 -1.52 6.26 -13.76
CA ARG A 72 -0.68 6.03 -14.93
C ARG A 72 -1.32 5.10 -15.95
N HIS A 73 -2.04 4.09 -15.47
CA HIS A 73 -2.66 3.06 -16.31
C HIS A 73 -4.18 3.17 -16.45
N GLY A 74 -4.83 4.02 -15.67
CA GLY A 74 -6.30 4.18 -15.69
C GLY A 74 -7.05 2.94 -15.23
N ILE A 75 -6.49 2.15 -14.31
CA ILE A 75 -6.99 0.82 -13.94
C ILE A 75 -7.73 0.79 -12.62
N ALA A 76 -8.58 -0.21 -12.46
CA ALA A 76 -9.34 -0.45 -11.24
C ALA A 76 -8.43 -0.94 -10.10
N VAL A 77 -8.70 -0.46 -8.88
CA VAL A 77 -8.06 -0.95 -7.65
C VAL A 77 -9.14 -1.52 -6.74
N ARG A 78 -8.90 -2.71 -6.20
CA ARG A 78 -9.77 -3.36 -5.23
C ARG A 78 -9.02 -3.67 -3.95
N MET A 79 -9.68 -3.50 -2.82
CA MET A 79 -9.15 -3.78 -1.47
C MET A 79 -10.31 -4.12 -0.54
N ALA A 80 -10.04 -4.83 0.56
CA ALA A 80 -11.05 -5.08 1.57
C ALA A 80 -11.52 -3.76 2.22
N GLU A 81 -12.84 -3.57 2.36
CA GLU A 81 -13.43 -2.36 2.94
C GLU A 81 -12.88 -2.06 4.34
N ARG A 82 -12.73 -3.09 5.16
CA ARG A 82 -12.17 -2.98 6.53
C ARG A 82 -10.75 -2.43 6.60
N ALA A 83 -9.99 -2.45 5.50
CA ALA A 83 -8.64 -1.90 5.43
C ALA A 83 -8.63 -0.37 5.22
N MET A 84 -9.74 0.24 4.78
CA MET A 84 -9.81 1.67 4.46
C MET A 84 -9.50 2.61 5.62
N PRO A 85 -10.01 2.40 6.84
CA PRO A 85 -9.66 3.29 7.96
C PRO A 85 -8.16 3.30 8.25
N SER A 86 -7.52 2.14 8.17
CA SER A 86 -6.06 2.02 8.36
C SER A 86 -5.28 2.63 7.18
N ALA A 87 -5.75 2.43 5.95
CA ALA A 87 -5.16 3.05 4.76
C ALA A 87 -5.18 4.58 4.84
N ARG A 88 -6.30 5.17 5.24
CA ARG A 88 -6.41 6.62 5.47
C ARG A 88 -5.46 7.08 6.59
N PHE A 89 -5.44 6.35 7.70
CA PHE A 89 -4.53 6.65 8.80
C PHE A 89 -3.05 6.65 8.37
N MET A 90 -2.65 5.73 7.49
CA MET A 90 -1.27 5.67 6.96
C MET A 90 -0.92 6.89 6.10
N VAL A 91 -1.89 7.51 5.43
CA VAL A 91 -1.69 8.73 4.64
C VAL A 91 -1.75 9.99 5.51
N GLU A 92 -2.76 10.08 6.38
CA GLU A 92 -3.05 11.26 7.19
C GLU A 92 -2.14 11.38 8.42
N GLY A 93 -1.59 10.24 8.87
CA GLY A 93 -0.84 10.15 10.11
C GLY A 93 -1.73 10.21 11.37
N PRO A 94 -1.13 10.07 12.56
CA PRO A 94 -1.86 10.16 13.81
C PRO A 94 -2.21 11.63 14.12
N SER A 95 -3.49 11.90 14.40
CA SER A 95 -3.88 13.19 14.95
C SER A 95 -3.19 13.45 16.31
N PRO A 96 -3.00 14.72 16.72
CA PRO A 96 -2.45 15.04 18.03
C PRO A 96 -3.18 14.34 19.19
N ALA A 97 -4.51 14.28 19.12
CA ALA A 97 -5.33 13.60 20.13
C ALA A 97 -5.03 12.08 20.18
N ARG A 98 -4.85 11.44 19.04
CA ARG A 98 -4.53 10.01 18.98
C ARG A 98 -3.11 9.72 19.47
N ARG A 99 -2.15 10.60 19.18
CA ARG A 99 -0.78 10.52 19.73
C ARG A 99 -0.81 10.60 21.27
N GLU A 100 -1.53 11.58 21.83
CA GLU A 100 -1.65 11.75 23.29
C GLU A 100 -2.37 10.54 23.92
N ALA A 101 -3.39 10.00 23.29
CA ALA A 101 -4.05 8.77 23.75
C ALA A 101 -3.08 7.58 23.79
N SER A 102 -2.20 7.44 22.78
CA SER A 102 -1.15 6.42 22.77
C SER A 102 -0.16 6.63 23.92
N VAL A 103 0.31 7.84 24.14
CA VAL A 103 1.20 8.18 25.25
C VAL A 103 0.55 7.78 26.58
N THR A 104 -0.70 8.19 26.81
CA THR A 104 -1.44 7.90 28.03
C THR A 104 -1.58 6.39 28.26
N PHE A 105 -1.93 5.65 27.19
CA PHE A 105 -2.03 4.19 27.25
C PHE A 105 -0.71 3.54 27.67
N PHE A 106 0.38 3.87 27.01
CA PHE A 106 1.69 3.25 27.30
C PHE A 106 2.24 3.65 28.67
N LEU A 107 2.03 4.89 29.13
CA LEU A 107 2.37 5.32 30.50
C LEU A 107 1.60 4.48 31.52
N ALA A 108 0.29 4.27 31.34
CA ALA A 108 -0.53 3.46 32.25
C ALA A 108 -0.10 1.98 32.28
N HIS A 109 0.59 1.50 31.25
CA HIS A 109 1.10 0.13 31.15
C HIS A 109 2.60 0.01 31.45
N GLY A 110 3.20 1.02 32.14
CA GLY A 110 4.55 0.94 32.66
C GLY A 110 5.68 1.41 31.74
N MET A 111 5.36 1.95 30.56
CA MET A 111 6.37 2.57 29.69
C MET A 111 6.61 4.00 30.09
N GLY A 112 7.45 4.23 31.13
CA GLY A 112 7.73 5.56 31.67
C GLY A 112 8.27 6.57 30.67
N ALA A 113 9.01 6.13 29.65
CA ALA A 113 9.56 6.94 28.57
C ALA A 113 8.62 7.08 27.35
N ALA A 114 7.32 6.76 27.48
CA ALA A 114 6.39 6.78 26.35
C ALA A 114 6.31 8.18 25.70
N ARG A 115 6.35 9.24 26.48
CA ARG A 115 6.26 10.61 25.96
C ARG A 115 7.48 10.97 25.08
N GLU A 116 8.67 10.67 25.54
CA GLU A 116 9.92 10.89 24.80
C GLU A 116 9.98 10.00 23.55
N TYR A 117 9.56 8.73 23.68
CA TYR A 117 9.50 7.80 22.56
C TYR A 117 8.58 8.31 21.46
N PHE A 118 7.33 8.69 21.79
CA PHE A 118 6.38 9.20 20.80
C PHE A 118 6.72 10.59 20.27
N ALA A 119 7.46 11.42 21.03
CA ALA A 119 7.99 12.70 20.56
C ALA A 119 9.15 12.50 19.57
N GLY A 120 9.97 11.48 19.76
CA GLY A 120 11.10 11.14 18.88
C GLY A 120 10.72 10.36 17.65
N LEU A 121 9.49 9.83 17.56
CA LEU A 121 9.02 9.22 16.32
C LEU A 121 8.96 10.30 15.23
N PRO A 122 9.49 10.00 14.02
CA PRO A 122 9.35 10.90 12.90
C PRO A 122 7.87 11.30 12.80
N ASN A 123 7.65 12.58 12.60
CA ASN A 123 6.32 13.08 12.36
C ASN A 123 5.79 12.32 11.13
N MET A 124 4.89 11.36 11.35
CA MET A 124 4.30 10.58 10.26
C MET A 124 3.43 11.45 9.34
N SER A 125 3.29 12.75 9.66
CA SER A 125 2.83 13.80 8.76
C SER A 125 3.95 14.41 7.86
N GLU A 126 5.23 14.14 8.13
CA GLU A 126 6.24 14.20 7.06
C GLU A 126 5.77 13.22 5.99
N PRO A 127 5.82 13.60 4.69
CA PRO A 127 5.03 12.92 3.68
C PRO A 127 5.24 11.42 3.80
N SER A 128 4.20 10.75 4.31
CA SER A 128 4.24 9.30 4.39
C SER A 128 4.64 8.82 3.01
N ALA A 129 5.48 7.82 2.97
CA ALA A 129 5.84 7.23 1.69
C ALA A 129 4.59 6.99 0.84
N ILE A 130 3.44 6.72 1.46
CA ILE A 130 2.12 6.72 0.82
C ILE A 130 1.55 8.14 0.85
N ARG A 131 1.65 8.84 -0.27
CA ARG A 131 1.11 10.19 -0.41
C ARG A 131 -0.39 10.25 -0.69
N GLN A 132 -1.00 9.13 -1.06
CA GLN A 132 -2.41 9.07 -1.44
C GLN A 132 -2.96 7.65 -1.35
N VAL A 133 -4.16 7.51 -0.76
CA VAL A 133 -4.95 6.28 -0.89
C VAL A 133 -5.45 6.19 -2.33
N PRO A 134 -5.33 5.03 -3.00
CA PRO A 134 -5.90 4.87 -4.34
C PRO A 134 -7.43 4.99 -4.29
N GLN A 135 -8.03 5.37 -5.41
CA GLN A 135 -9.48 5.32 -5.55
C GLN A 135 -9.93 3.86 -5.66
N ILE A 136 -10.65 3.38 -4.67
CA ILE A 136 -11.14 2.01 -4.65
C ILE A 136 -12.35 1.88 -5.56
N SER A 137 -12.22 1.09 -6.62
CA SER A 137 -13.27 0.87 -7.63
C SER A 137 -14.36 -0.08 -7.13
N ALA A 138 -13.98 -1.07 -6.30
CA ALA A 138 -14.88 -1.98 -5.63
C ALA A 138 -14.19 -2.64 -4.43
N TYR A 139 -14.96 -2.92 -3.37
CA TYR A 139 -14.44 -3.62 -2.21
C TYR A 139 -14.42 -5.13 -2.40
N LEU A 140 -13.37 -5.77 -1.88
CA LEU A 140 -13.28 -7.22 -1.73
C LEU A 140 -14.03 -7.64 -0.46
N ARG A 141 -14.82 -8.70 -0.58
CA ARG A 141 -15.60 -9.26 0.55
C ARG A 141 -15.06 -10.61 0.97
N ALA A 142 -15.21 -10.94 2.24
CA ALA A 142 -14.84 -12.26 2.75
C ALA A 142 -15.66 -13.36 2.03
N GLY A 143 -14.98 -14.39 1.55
CA GLY A 143 -15.59 -15.48 0.79
C GLY A 143 -15.92 -15.16 -0.67
N GLU A 144 -15.62 -13.96 -1.14
CA GLU A 144 -15.74 -13.61 -2.56
C GLU A 144 -14.62 -14.29 -3.37
N ASN A 145 -15.01 -14.98 -4.43
CA ASN A 145 -14.07 -15.46 -5.43
C ASN A 145 -13.78 -14.33 -6.44
N VAL A 146 -12.52 -14.09 -6.68
CA VAL A 146 -12.07 -13.09 -7.66
C VAL A 146 -11.46 -13.82 -8.85
N ALA A 147 -12.22 -13.93 -9.94
CA ALA A 147 -11.70 -14.52 -11.16
C ALA A 147 -10.54 -13.69 -11.73
N VAL A 148 -9.42 -14.32 -12.04
CA VAL A 148 -8.25 -13.75 -12.69
C VAL A 148 -7.84 -14.64 -13.85
N GLY A 149 -8.07 -14.20 -15.09
CA GLY A 149 -7.88 -15.02 -16.27
C GLY A 149 -8.70 -16.31 -16.19
N ASN A 150 -8.03 -17.46 -16.21
CA ASN A 150 -8.65 -18.78 -16.10
C ASN A 150 -8.69 -19.30 -14.64
N TRP A 151 -8.31 -18.50 -13.64
CA TRP A 151 -8.23 -18.87 -12.23
C TRP A 151 -9.36 -18.26 -11.42
N ASN A 152 -9.89 -19.03 -10.46
CA ASN A 152 -10.90 -18.59 -9.47
C ASN A 152 -10.38 -18.79 -8.06
#